data_ca04e9fe597959c643ebc946851df1fb
#
_entry.id   ca04e9fe597959c643ebc946851df1fb
#
_cell.length_a   1.000
_cell.length_b   1.000
_cell.length_c   1.000
_cell.angle_alpha   90.00
_cell.angle_beta   90.00
_cell.angle_gamma   90.00
#
_symmetry.space_group_name_H-M   'P 1'
#
loop_
_entity.id
_entity.type
_entity.pdbx_description
1 polymer ?
#
loop_
_entity_poly.entity_id
_entity_poly.type
_entity_poly.pdbx_seq_one_letter_code
_entity_poly.pdbx_strand_id
1 'polypeptide(L)'
;MSELLKKQNYGVEVEFTGISRKMAADAVAEIIGTTASRPDHTCYQTRTIQDSQGRKWKVMRDSSIHPIRKVGTENMDEYRVEFVTPILKYEDLDTLQAIIRKFREIGGVPHSSCGIHIHVDGANHTATSLRRLVNFMYSRQEIIYDALAVGDRKYRWCQPVCKN
;
A
#
# COMPACT_ATOMS: atom_id res chain seq x y z
N MET A 1 6.93 6.85 22.16
CA MET A 1 5.70 6.88 21.31
C MET A 1 4.52 6.79 22.23
N SER A 2 3.45 7.60 22.02
CA SER A 2 2.30 7.57 22.93
C SER A 2 1.55 6.25 22.82
N GLU A 3 0.99 5.75 23.95
CA GLU A 3 0.19 4.53 23.98
C GLU A 3 -1.09 4.62 23.10
N LEU A 4 -1.59 5.84 22.89
CA LEU A 4 -2.73 6.09 22.00
C LEU A 4 -2.37 5.80 20.52
N LEU A 5 -1.15 6.15 20.11
CA LEU A 5 -0.70 5.90 18.73
C LEU A 5 -0.53 4.40 18.46
N LYS A 6 -0.08 3.62 19.45
CA LYS A 6 0.04 2.17 19.31
C LYS A 6 -1.30 1.44 19.18
N LYS A 7 -2.39 2.07 19.64
CA LYS A 7 -3.76 1.52 19.54
C LYS A 7 -4.45 1.88 18.22
N GLN A 8 -3.84 2.74 17.40
CA GLN A 8 -4.40 3.18 16.14
C GLN A 8 -4.43 2.02 15.15
N ASN A 9 -5.60 1.74 14.58
CA ASN A 9 -5.71 0.85 13.44
C ASN A 9 -5.29 1.58 12.16
N TYR A 10 -4.66 0.86 11.24
CA TYR A 10 -4.29 1.38 9.93
C TYR A 10 -4.32 0.29 8.86
N GLY A 11 -4.30 0.68 7.60
CA GLY A 11 -4.12 -0.18 6.45
C GLY A 11 -3.17 0.45 5.47
N VAL A 12 -2.51 -0.35 4.65
CA VAL A 12 -1.54 0.13 3.66
C VAL A 12 -1.80 -0.57 2.33
N GLU A 13 -1.78 0.22 1.26
CA GLU A 13 -1.72 -0.25 -0.11
C GLU A 13 -0.39 0.21 -0.72
N VAL A 14 0.31 -0.69 -1.39
CA VAL A 14 1.60 -0.39 -2.02
C VAL A 14 1.58 -0.87 -3.45
N GLU A 15 1.74 0.06 -4.37
CA GLU A 15 1.83 -0.19 -5.79
C GLU A 15 3.30 -0.31 -6.22
N PHE A 16 3.59 -1.28 -7.04
CA PHE A 16 4.94 -1.50 -7.56
C PHE A 16 4.93 -2.37 -8.82
N THR A 17 6.11 -2.53 -9.42
CA THR A 17 6.35 -3.35 -10.59
C THR A 17 7.67 -4.12 -10.44
N GLY A 18 8.19 -4.72 -11.51
CA GLY A 18 9.49 -5.42 -11.52
C GLY A 18 9.44 -6.89 -11.11
N ILE A 19 8.39 -7.32 -10.39
CA ILE A 19 8.06 -8.71 -10.09
C ILE A 19 6.61 -8.99 -10.46
N SER A 20 6.25 -10.26 -10.67
CA SER A 20 4.87 -10.62 -10.97
C SER A 20 4.00 -10.67 -9.71
N ARG A 21 2.66 -10.56 -9.89
CA ARG A 21 1.70 -10.75 -8.80
C ARG A 21 1.85 -12.10 -8.10
N LYS A 22 2.21 -13.15 -8.87
CA LYS A 22 2.48 -14.46 -8.28
C LYS A 22 3.70 -14.40 -7.35
N MET A 23 4.83 -13.88 -7.81
CA MET A 23 6.04 -13.74 -6.99
C MET A 23 5.78 -12.90 -5.72
N ALA A 24 5.04 -11.80 -5.85
CA ALA A 24 4.67 -10.96 -4.72
C ALA A 24 3.81 -11.73 -3.71
N ALA A 25 2.79 -12.45 -4.17
CA ALA A 25 1.92 -13.24 -3.29
C ALA A 25 2.66 -14.38 -2.58
N ASP A 26 3.55 -15.07 -3.28
CA ASP A 26 4.40 -16.12 -2.70
C ASP A 26 5.35 -15.54 -1.63
N ALA A 27 5.91 -14.35 -1.87
CA ALA A 27 6.77 -13.66 -0.89
C ALA A 27 6.00 -13.25 0.39
N VAL A 28 4.77 -12.77 0.25
CA VAL A 28 3.90 -12.50 1.41
C VAL A 28 3.61 -13.78 2.17
N ALA A 29 3.26 -14.85 1.45
CA ALA A 29 2.96 -16.15 2.04
C ALA A 29 4.17 -16.75 2.79
N GLU A 30 5.38 -16.59 2.26
CA GLU A 30 6.64 -17.01 2.91
C GLU A 30 6.83 -16.30 4.27
N ILE A 31 6.68 -14.96 4.30
CA ILE A 31 6.86 -14.16 5.53
C ILE A 31 5.78 -14.49 6.58
N ILE A 32 4.54 -14.72 6.14
CA ILE A 32 3.41 -15.01 7.04
C ILE A 32 3.38 -16.48 7.48
N GLY A 33 4.09 -17.38 6.79
CA GLY A 33 4.13 -18.81 7.08
C GLY A 33 2.88 -19.56 6.61
N THR A 34 2.36 -19.21 5.43
CA THR A 34 1.16 -19.81 4.82
C THR A 34 1.29 -19.97 3.31
N THR A 35 0.18 -20.11 2.60
CA THR A 35 0.16 -20.21 1.14
C THR A 35 -0.74 -19.16 0.52
N ALA A 36 -0.39 -18.70 -0.68
CA ALA A 36 -1.22 -17.79 -1.47
C ALA A 36 -2.28 -18.58 -2.26
N SER A 37 -3.48 -18.03 -2.37
CA SER A 37 -4.52 -18.57 -3.23
C SER A 37 -4.16 -18.46 -4.71
N ARG A 38 -4.87 -19.22 -5.57
CA ARG A 38 -4.92 -18.90 -6.99
C ARG A 38 -5.57 -17.52 -7.19
N PRO A 39 -5.31 -16.84 -8.31
CA PRO A 39 -6.00 -15.59 -8.62
C PRO A 39 -7.51 -15.85 -8.72
N ASP A 40 -8.31 -14.90 -8.26
CA ASP A 40 -9.75 -14.94 -8.49
C ASP A 40 -10.07 -14.65 -9.99
N HIS A 41 -11.34 -14.83 -10.35
CA HIS A 41 -11.81 -14.62 -11.73
C HIS A 41 -12.27 -13.18 -12.01
N THR A 42 -11.95 -12.23 -11.12
CA THR A 42 -12.26 -10.82 -11.33
C THR A 42 -11.20 -10.14 -12.22
N CYS A 43 -11.49 -8.92 -12.68
CA CYS A 43 -10.50 -8.11 -13.40
C CYS A 43 -9.29 -7.73 -12.54
N TYR A 44 -9.39 -7.86 -11.22
CA TYR A 44 -8.31 -7.62 -10.28
C TYR A 44 -7.36 -8.81 -10.12
N GLN A 45 -7.79 -10.02 -10.48
CA GLN A 45 -7.01 -11.26 -10.37
C GLN A 45 -6.35 -11.39 -8.98
N THR A 46 -7.15 -11.16 -7.93
CA THR A 46 -6.69 -11.08 -6.55
C THR A 46 -6.19 -12.42 -6.05
N ARG A 47 -4.98 -12.43 -5.49
CA ARG A 47 -4.43 -13.53 -4.71
C ARG A 47 -4.56 -13.18 -3.25
N THR A 48 -5.18 -14.04 -2.47
CA THR A 48 -5.40 -13.85 -1.04
C THR A 48 -4.46 -14.74 -0.25
N ILE A 49 -3.84 -14.15 0.77
CA ILE A 49 -2.99 -14.84 1.73
C ILE A 49 -3.64 -14.65 3.10
N GLN A 50 -3.99 -15.73 3.77
CA GLN A 50 -4.64 -15.68 5.07
C GLN A 50 -3.61 -15.97 6.16
N ASP A 51 -3.53 -15.08 7.15
CA ASP A 51 -2.65 -15.28 8.30
C ASP A 51 -3.31 -16.15 9.39
N SER A 52 -2.57 -16.45 10.46
CA SER A 52 -3.03 -17.27 11.58
C SER A 52 -4.20 -16.67 12.37
N GLN A 53 -4.46 -15.37 12.20
CA GLN A 53 -5.59 -14.66 12.80
C GLN A 53 -6.81 -14.61 11.86
N GLY A 54 -6.74 -15.24 10.69
CA GLY A 54 -7.79 -15.21 9.67
C GLY A 54 -7.87 -13.93 8.86
N ARG A 55 -6.94 -12.98 9.05
CA ARG A 55 -6.89 -11.73 8.29
C ARG A 55 -6.40 -11.99 6.86
N LYS A 56 -6.87 -11.20 5.92
CA LYS A 56 -6.61 -11.39 4.49
C LYS A 56 -5.68 -10.30 3.95
N TRP A 57 -4.46 -10.69 3.63
CA TRP A 57 -3.52 -9.93 2.84
C TRP A 57 -3.78 -10.21 1.38
N LYS A 58 -3.68 -9.21 0.51
CA LYS A 58 -4.03 -9.36 -0.90
C LYS A 58 -2.91 -8.85 -1.79
N VAL A 59 -2.74 -9.54 -2.90
CA VAL A 59 -1.93 -9.07 -4.03
C VAL A 59 -2.83 -9.09 -5.25
N MET A 60 -2.99 -7.92 -5.88
CA MET A 60 -3.97 -7.76 -6.94
C MET A 60 -3.44 -6.88 -8.07
N ARG A 61 -4.20 -6.85 -9.17
CA ARG A 61 -3.91 -6.03 -10.33
C ARG A 61 -4.44 -4.62 -10.11
N ASP A 62 -3.60 -3.61 -10.35
CA ASP A 62 -4.04 -2.25 -10.59
C ASP A 62 -3.70 -1.83 -12.03
N SER A 63 -4.73 -1.43 -12.79
CA SER A 63 -4.60 -1.03 -14.18
C SER A 63 -3.87 0.30 -14.38
N SER A 64 -3.80 1.15 -13.35
CA SER A 64 -3.11 2.45 -13.40
C SER A 64 -1.59 2.32 -13.45
N ILE A 65 -1.05 1.19 -12.97
CA ILE A 65 0.38 0.93 -12.91
C ILE A 65 0.94 0.71 -14.31
N HIS A 66 2.01 1.42 -14.66
CA HIS A 66 2.79 1.17 -15.87
C HIS A 66 3.88 0.13 -15.56
N PRO A 67 3.75 -1.10 -16.07
CA PRO A 67 4.65 -2.18 -15.69
C PRO A 67 6.03 -2.02 -16.33
N ILE A 68 7.08 -2.22 -15.52
CA ILE A 68 8.45 -2.34 -15.99
C ILE A 68 8.73 -3.82 -16.25
N ARG A 69 9.16 -4.12 -17.48
CA ARG A 69 9.46 -5.48 -17.93
C ARG A 69 10.90 -5.85 -17.62
N LYS A 70 11.13 -7.04 -17.09
CA LYS A 70 12.43 -7.73 -17.20
C LYS A 70 12.49 -8.50 -18.52
N VAL A 71 13.69 -8.59 -19.11
CA VAL A 71 13.92 -9.32 -20.38
C VAL A 71 13.38 -10.75 -20.27
N GLY A 72 12.63 -11.21 -21.28
CA GLY A 72 12.11 -12.56 -21.36
C GLY A 72 10.72 -12.79 -20.77
N THR A 73 10.01 -11.75 -20.34
CA THR A 73 8.63 -11.88 -19.82
C THR A 73 7.60 -11.58 -20.90
N GLU A 74 6.68 -12.52 -21.11
CA GLU A 74 5.66 -12.41 -22.17
C GLU A 74 4.44 -11.59 -21.72
N ASN A 75 4.01 -11.72 -20.48
CA ASN A 75 2.81 -11.06 -19.98
C ASN A 75 3.12 -9.85 -19.09
N MET A 76 3.15 -8.66 -19.69
CA MET A 76 3.39 -7.39 -19.02
C MET A 76 2.34 -7.05 -17.95
N ASP A 77 1.10 -7.51 -18.11
CA ASP A 77 0.03 -7.23 -17.16
C ASP A 77 0.25 -7.87 -15.79
N GLU A 78 0.96 -8.99 -15.73
CA GLU A 78 1.35 -9.66 -14.46
C GLU A 78 2.22 -8.79 -13.54
N TYR A 79 2.89 -7.76 -14.10
CA TYR A 79 3.80 -6.85 -13.40
C TYR A 79 3.12 -5.56 -12.89
N ARG A 80 1.80 -5.47 -13.01
CA ARG A 80 0.95 -4.47 -12.37
C ARG A 80 0.56 -5.00 -11.01
N VAL A 81 1.28 -4.59 -9.98
CA VAL A 81 1.16 -5.20 -8.65
C VAL A 81 0.73 -4.17 -7.62
N GLU A 82 -0.40 -4.42 -6.99
CA GLU A 82 -0.86 -3.74 -5.80
C GLU A 82 -0.90 -4.75 -4.64
N PHE A 83 -0.22 -4.41 -3.57
CA PHE A 83 -0.24 -5.15 -2.32
C PHE A 83 -1.11 -4.41 -1.31
N VAL A 84 -2.13 -5.10 -0.78
CA VAL A 84 -3.11 -4.53 0.15
C VAL A 84 -3.07 -5.31 1.47
N THR A 85 -2.85 -4.61 2.57
CA THR A 85 -2.85 -5.20 3.92
C THR A 85 -4.27 -5.37 4.45
N PRO A 86 -4.50 -6.28 5.40
CA PRO A 86 -5.68 -6.18 6.27
C PRO A 86 -5.58 -4.95 7.18
N ILE A 87 -6.56 -4.79 8.07
CA ILE A 87 -6.42 -3.83 9.18
C ILE A 87 -5.27 -4.27 10.07
N LEU A 88 -4.31 -3.40 10.25
CA LEU A 88 -3.09 -3.60 11.02
C LEU A 88 -3.11 -2.79 12.31
N LYS A 89 -2.30 -3.22 13.27
CA LYS A 89 -1.94 -2.51 14.49
C LYS A 89 -0.44 -2.26 14.56
N TYR A 90 0.00 -1.50 15.54
CA TYR A 90 1.41 -1.16 15.71
C TYR A 90 2.33 -2.40 15.76
N GLU A 91 1.87 -3.47 16.38
CA GLU A 91 2.59 -4.76 16.48
C GLU A 91 2.81 -5.47 15.15
N ASP A 92 2.02 -5.14 14.12
CA ASP A 92 2.16 -5.71 12.76
C ASP A 92 3.23 -5.00 11.92
N LEU A 93 3.81 -3.90 12.43
CA LEU A 93 4.72 -3.06 11.66
C LEU A 93 5.98 -3.82 11.20
N ASP A 94 6.52 -4.68 12.06
CA ASP A 94 7.71 -5.47 11.72
C ASP A 94 7.42 -6.48 10.61
N THR A 95 6.22 -7.10 10.62
CA THR A 95 5.76 -7.99 9.56
C THR A 95 5.59 -7.24 8.25
N LEU A 96 4.94 -6.07 8.27
CA LEU A 96 4.79 -5.21 7.08
C LEU A 96 6.15 -4.83 6.51
N GLN A 97 7.09 -4.40 7.36
CA GLN A 97 8.45 -4.04 6.92
C GLN A 97 9.21 -5.23 6.33
N ALA A 98 9.06 -6.42 6.91
CA ALA A 98 9.68 -7.64 6.38
C ALA A 98 9.16 -7.96 4.97
N ILE A 99 7.85 -7.85 4.74
CA ILE A 99 7.22 -8.05 3.43
C ILE A 99 7.78 -7.04 2.41
N ILE A 100 7.82 -5.75 2.76
CA ILE A 100 8.33 -4.71 1.84
C ILE A 100 9.82 -4.91 1.51
N ARG A 101 10.64 -5.31 2.50
CA ARG A 101 12.05 -5.66 2.25
C ARG A 101 12.17 -6.85 1.33
N LYS A 102 11.35 -7.89 1.51
CA LYS A 102 11.31 -9.07 0.65
C LYS A 102 10.94 -8.72 -0.79
N PHE A 103 9.94 -7.85 -1.00
CA PHE A 103 9.60 -7.38 -2.35
C PHE A 103 10.80 -6.72 -3.05
N ARG A 104 11.54 -5.86 -2.34
CA ARG A 104 12.75 -5.22 -2.88
C ARG A 104 13.85 -6.22 -3.18
N GLU A 105 14.09 -7.17 -2.28
CA GLU A 105 15.09 -8.24 -2.42
C GLU A 105 14.88 -9.06 -3.70
N ILE A 106 13.63 -9.45 -3.98
CA ILE A 106 13.30 -10.25 -5.15
C ILE A 106 13.12 -9.44 -6.44
N GLY A 107 13.32 -8.12 -6.38
CA GLY A 107 13.39 -7.22 -7.53
C GLY A 107 12.14 -6.39 -7.80
N GLY A 108 11.28 -6.21 -6.81
CA GLY A 108 10.20 -5.21 -6.85
C GLY A 108 10.78 -3.80 -6.86
N VAL A 109 10.26 -2.94 -7.72
CA VAL A 109 10.72 -1.56 -7.90
C VAL A 109 9.53 -0.61 -8.01
N PRO A 110 9.65 0.63 -7.52
CA PRO A 110 8.66 1.67 -7.75
C PRO A 110 8.74 2.18 -9.19
N HIS A 111 7.66 2.77 -9.66
CA HIS A 111 7.58 3.53 -10.90
C HIS A 111 6.82 4.84 -10.65
N SER A 112 6.95 5.84 -11.51
CA SER A 112 6.25 7.13 -11.36
C SER A 112 4.72 7.01 -11.35
N SER A 113 4.16 5.91 -11.88
CA SER A 113 2.73 5.60 -11.80
C SER A 113 2.32 4.92 -10.49
N CYS A 114 3.26 4.48 -9.66
CA CYS A 114 2.98 3.76 -8.42
C CYS A 114 2.80 4.70 -7.23
N GLY A 115 1.89 4.37 -6.31
CA GLY A 115 1.61 5.10 -5.09
C GLY A 115 1.75 4.24 -3.84
N ILE A 116 1.69 4.91 -2.69
CA ILE A 116 1.48 4.29 -1.39
C ILE A 116 0.28 4.98 -0.77
N HIS A 117 -0.73 4.19 -0.39
CA HIS A 117 -1.91 4.68 0.31
C HIS A 117 -1.86 4.19 1.76
N ILE A 118 -2.05 5.11 2.69
CA ILE A 118 -2.12 4.80 4.11
C ILE A 118 -3.49 5.21 4.62
N HIS A 119 -4.26 4.22 5.05
CA HIS A 119 -5.58 4.40 5.65
C HIS A 119 -5.42 4.42 7.17
N VAL A 120 -5.98 5.41 7.82
CA VAL A 120 -5.97 5.54 9.28
C VAL A 120 -7.40 5.49 9.78
N ASP A 121 -7.64 4.70 10.84
CA ASP A 121 -8.97 4.57 11.44
C ASP A 121 -9.50 5.91 11.95
N GLY A 122 -10.64 6.33 11.43
CA GLY A 122 -11.30 7.58 11.77
C GLY A 122 -12.31 7.47 12.93
N ALA A 123 -12.54 6.29 13.51
CA ALA A 123 -13.60 6.06 14.49
C ALA A 123 -13.51 6.94 15.75
N ASN A 124 -12.30 7.35 16.12
CA ASN A 124 -12.04 8.21 17.28
C ASN A 124 -12.10 9.72 16.97
N HIS A 125 -12.38 10.10 15.73
CA HIS A 125 -12.46 11.50 15.36
C HIS A 125 -13.84 12.10 15.64
N THR A 126 -13.83 13.28 16.23
CA THR A 126 -15.00 14.17 16.35
C THR A 126 -14.99 15.19 15.22
N ALA A 127 -16.12 15.89 14.99
CA ALA A 127 -16.17 17.00 14.03
C ALA A 127 -15.10 18.07 14.32
N THR A 128 -14.82 18.32 15.61
CA THR A 128 -13.79 19.27 16.03
C THR A 128 -12.39 18.77 15.70
N SER A 129 -12.07 17.48 15.94
CA SER A 129 -10.75 16.92 15.63
C SER A 129 -10.53 16.82 14.13
N LEU A 130 -11.54 16.48 13.33
CA LEU A 130 -11.47 16.50 11.87
C LEU A 130 -11.20 17.90 11.33
N ARG A 131 -11.91 18.92 11.84
CA ARG A 131 -11.63 20.31 11.46
C ARG A 131 -10.19 20.72 11.77
N ARG A 132 -9.66 20.34 12.94
CA ARG A 132 -8.27 20.59 13.30
C ARG A 132 -7.30 19.88 12.35
N LEU A 133 -7.56 18.63 11.98
CA LEU A 133 -6.77 17.88 11.03
C LEU A 133 -6.75 18.56 9.66
N VAL A 134 -7.91 18.93 9.12
CA VAL A 134 -8.02 19.63 7.84
C VAL A 134 -7.25 20.96 7.87
N ASN A 135 -7.42 21.76 8.93
CA ASN A 135 -6.69 23.02 9.08
C ASN A 135 -5.17 22.81 9.19
N PHE A 136 -4.74 21.77 9.90
CA PHE A 136 -3.32 21.40 10.00
C PHE A 136 -2.77 21.02 8.62
N MET A 137 -3.44 20.12 7.91
CA MET A 137 -3.05 19.71 6.57
C MET A 137 -2.99 20.88 5.61
N TYR A 138 -4.05 21.71 5.58
CA TYR A 138 -4.09 22.92 4.75
C TYR A 138 -2.90 23.85 5.01
N SER A 139 -2.54 24.07 6.27
CA SER A 139 -1.46 24.99 6.63
C SER A 139 -0.05 24.43 6.46
N ARG A 140 0.10 23.10 6.30
CA ARG A 140 1.40 22.41 6.25
C ARG A 140 1.61 21.57 4.99
N GLN A 141 0.64 21.49 4.11
CA GLN A 141 0.68 20.58 2.95
C GLN A 141 1.89 20.80 2.06
N GLU A 142 2.35 22.04 1.81
CA GLU A 142 3.53 22.27 0.98
C GLU A 142 4.79 21.67 1.61
N ILE A 143 4.97 21.85 2.93
CA ILE A 143 6.10 21.23 3.65
C ILE A 143 6.03 19.70 3.58
N ILE A 144 4.82 19.14 3.71
CA ILE A 144 4.59 17.69 3.62
C ILE A 144 4.90 17.21 2.20
N TYR A 145 4.46 17.93 1.17
CA TYR A 145 4.72 17.59 -0.23
C TYR A 145 6.21 17.62 -0.56
N ASP A 146 6.93 18.62 -0.09
CA ASP A 146 8.36 18.72 -0.27
C ASP A 146 9.10 17.59 0.46
N ALA A 147 8.74 17.32 1.72
CA ALA A 147 9.35 16.25 2.51
C ALA A 147 9.13 14.85 1.93
N LEU A 148 7.97 14.63 1.29
CA LEU A 148 7.62 13.37 0.64
C LEU A 148 8.00 13.31 -0.84
N ALA A 149 8.60 14.37 -1.37
CA ALA A 149 8.97 14.51 -2.79
C ALA A 149 7.78 14.22 -3.73
N VAL A 150 6.59 14.73 -3.40
CA VAL A 150 5.35 14.47 -4.12
C VAL A 150 5.41 14.99 -5.57
N GLY A 151 6.11 16.11 -5.82
CA GLY A 151 6.31 16.68 -7.15
C GLY A 151 4.99 16.96 -7.88
N ASP A 152 4.92 16.61 -9.15
CA ASP A 152 3.75 16.84 -10.01
C ASP A 152 2.52 15.99 -9.62
N ARG A 153 2.67 15.02 -8.72
CA ARG A 153 1.54 14.22 -8.24
C ARG A 153 0.48 15.05 -7.52
N LYS A 154 0.85 16.22 -6.95
CA LYS A 154 -0.07 17.16 -6.31
C LYS A 154 -1.16 17.70 -7.24
N TYR A 155 -0.95 17.66 -8.53
CA TYR A 155 -1.95 18.13 -9.52
C TYR A 155 -2.97 17.05 -9.90
N ARG A 156 -2.73 15.79 -9.53
CA ARG A 156 -3.58 14.67 -9.95
C ARG A 156 -3.94 13.71 -8.81
N TRP A 157 -2.94 13.11 -8.19
CA TRP A 157 -3.14 12.01 -7.24
C TRP A 157 -3.13 12.46 -5.77
N CYS A 158 -2.35 13.48 -5.47
CA CYS A 158 -2.16 14.01 -4.13
C CYS A 158 -2.69 15.45 -4.08
N GLN A 159 -3.94 15.66 -4.44
CA GLN A 159 -4.52 17.00 -4.52
C GLN A 159 -4.50 17.70 -3.16
N PRO A 160 -4.20 19.01 -3.15
CA PRO A 160 -4.15 19.78 -1.91
C PRO A 160 -5.53 19.92 -1.27
N VAL A 161 -5.52 20.03 0.04
CA VAL A 161 -6.71 20.44 0.80
C VAL A 161 -7.02 21.90 0.48
N CYS A 162 -8.22 22.18 -0.01
CA CYS A 162 -8.69 23.54 -0.31
C CYS A 162 -9.54 24.09 0.83
N LYS A 163 -9.47 25.41 1.09
CA LYS A 163 -10.50 26.11 1.86
C LYS A 163 -11.68 26.38 0.92
N ASN A 164 -12.83 25.84 1.24
CA ASN A 164 -14.10 26.32 0.71
C ASN A 164 -14.60 27.45 1.58
#